data_47a475c4e29525386f98e05cd7a47ff2
#
_entry.id   47a475c4e29525386f98e05cd7a47ff2
#
_cell.length_a   1.000
_cell.length_b   1.000
_cell.length_c   1.000
_cell.angle_alpha   90.00
_cell.angle_beta   90.00
_cell.angle_gamma   90.00
#
_symmetry.space_group_name_H-M   'P 1'
#
loop_
_entity.id
_entity.type
_entity.pdbx_description
1 polymer ?
#
loop_
_entity_poly.entity_id
_entity_poly.type
_entity_poly.pdbx_seq_one_letter_code
_entity_poly.pdbx_strand_id
1 'polypeptide(L)'
;MELCERLGTLHSTTKPHPLSHTVRVVEEVFNRPFSEVFETFEPNVLGSGAIAQVYRAKLRPNLLPPSYLSTKRKAQFMTPLDPFPPPAPVPSAYVAVKVLHPKVEDMIRRDLSIMKFFARALSMVPSLSWLSLDQEVEVFGSMMYGQLDLRHEARNLKRFEENFKIRRAAISFPRPLEDYSTDKLLVEEFEDAVPMTAFLSNGGGRYERQIATAGLDAFLVCPSIRIRSSFLTTYF
;
A
#
# COMPACT_ATOMS: atom_id res chain seq x y z
N MET A 1 5.59 3.82 -28.09
CA MET A 1 5.70 2.63 -27.23
C MET A 1 6.98 2.63 -26.39
N GLU A 2 8.16 2.80 -26.99
CA GLU A 2 9.46 2.74 -26.29
C GLU A 2 9.63 3.73 -25.11
N LEU A 3 9.09 4.95 -25.21
CA LEU A 3 9.15 5.94 -24.12
C LEU A 3 8.28 5.51 -22.91
N CYS A 4 7.10 4.95 -23.17
CA CYS A 4 6.21 4.46 -22.11
C CYS A 4 6.80 3.23 -21.41
N GLU A 5 7.48 2.34 -22.12
CA GLU A 5 8.18 1.19 -21.53
C GLU A 5 9.35 1.66 -20.65
N ARG A 6 10.14 2.63 -21.12
CA ARG A 6 11.23 3.21 -20.33
C ARG A 6 10.73 3.95 -19.09
N LEU A 7 9.61 4.66 -19.19
CA LEU A 7 8.98 5.31 -18.03
C LEU A 7 8.36 4.29 -17.08
N GLY A 8 7.82 3.19 -17.61
CA GLY A 8 7.30 2.07 -16.81
C GLY A 8 8.34 1.43 -15.90
N THR A 9 9.62 1.38 -16.32
CA THR A 9 10.70 0.85 -15.47
C THR A 9 11.01 1.73 -14.26
N LEU A 10 10.64 3.01 -14.27
CA LEU A 10 10.82 3.91 -13.13
C LEU A 10 9.85 3.65 -11.99
N HIS A 11 8.73 2.95 -12.25
CA HIS A 11 7.69 2.70 -11.24
C HIS A 11 8.02 1.57 -10.25
N SER A 12 8.91 0.64 -10.58
CA SER A 12 9.03 -0.62 -9.83
C SER A 12 10.45 -1.04 -9.44
N THR A 13 11.46 -0.24 -9.70
CA THR A 13 12.88 -0.64 -9.54
C THR A 13 13.66 0.19 -8.53
N THR A 14 13.04 0.54 -7.41
CA THR A 14 13.81 1.14 -6.31
C THR A 14 14.68 0.06 -5.66
N LYS A 15 15.97 0.36 -5.50
CA LYS A 15 16.91 -0.57 -4.86
C LYS A 15 16.48 -0.83 -3.42
N PRO A 16 16.21 -2.10 -3.04
CA PRO A 16 15.79 -2.42 -1.69
C PRO A 16 16.88 -2.04 -0.67
N HIS A 17 16.45 -1.62 0.52
CA HIS A 17 17.36 -1.40 1.63
C HIS A 17 17.79 -2.74 2.25
N PRO A 18 18.95 -2.78 2.96
CA PRO A 18 19.45 -3.99 3.60
C PRO A 18 18.49 -4.55 4.65
N LEU A 19 18.38 -5.87 4.75
CA LEU A 19 17.55 -6.56 5.74
C LEU A 19 17.86 -6.13 7.19
N SER A 20 19.11 -5.75 7.48
CA SER A 20 19.51 -5.27 8.81
C SER A 20 18.73 -4.03 9.27
N HIS A 21 18.29 -3.18 8.35
CA HIS A 21 17.42 -2.04 8.69
C HIS A 21 16.02 -2.53 9.08
N THR A 22 15.46 -3.44 8.30
CA THR A 22 14.15 -4.07 8.59
C THR A 22 14.16 -4.77 9.95
N VAL A 23 15.19 -5.57 10.23
CA VAL A 23 15.35 -6.26 11.52
C VAL A 23 15.30 -5.25 12.67
N ARG A 24 16.10 -4.17 12.60
CA ARG A 24 16.13 -3.16 13.64
C ARG A 24 14.78 -2.48 13.86
N VAL A 25 14.07 -2.10 12.77
CA VAL A 25 12.76 -1.46 12.88
C VAL A 25 11.73 -2.41 13.50
N VAL A 26 11.74 -3.68 13.12
CA VAL A 26 10.86 -4.71 13.69
C VAL A 26 11.15 -4.90 15.19
N GLU A 27 12.42 -5.05 15.57
CA GLU A 27 12.80 -5.22 16.98
C GLU A 27 12.41 -4.01 17.84
N GLU A 28 12.56 -2.79 17.28
CA GLU A 28 12.13 -1.55 17.93
C GLU A 28 10.61 -1.54 18.19
N VAL A 29 9.79 -1.90 17.18
CA VAL A 29 8.34 -1.85 17.28
C VAL A 29 7.78 -2.98 18.17
N PHE A 30 8.28 -4.19 18.00
CA PHE A 30 7.80 -5.34 18.78
C PHE A 30 8.42 -5.43 20.20
N ASN A 31 9.47 -4.64 20.46
CA ASN A 31 10.26 -4.69 21.70
C ASN A 31 10.72 -6.11 22.06
N ARG A 32 11.13 -6.87 21.05
CA ARG A 32 11.57 -8.28 21.13
C ARG A 32 12.61 -8.57 20.06
N PRO A 33 13.48 -9.57 20.27
CA PRO A 33 14.37 -10.06 19.23
C PRO A 33 13.60 -10.51 17.99
N PHE A 34 14.13 -10.25 16.82
CA PHE A 34 13.50 -10.58 15.53
C PHE A 34 13.10 -12.08 15.43
N SER A 35 13.92 -12.97 15.97
CA SER A 35 13.66 -14.42 16.01
C SER A 35 12.45 -14.83 16.87
N GLU A 36 12.00 -13.96 17.76
CA GLU A 36 10.82 -14.18 18.60
C GLU A 36 9.54 -13.57 18.01
N VAL A 37 9.66 -12.74 16.96
CA VAL A 37 8.51 -12.10 16.30
C VAL A 37 7.90 -13.02 15.26
N PHE A 38 8.72 -13.60 14.41
CA PHE A 38 8.24 -14.39 13.29
C PHE A 38 8.54 -15.88 13.48
N GLU A 39 7.58 -16.72 13.07
CA GLU A 39 7.79 -18.16 12.90
C GLU A 39 8.59 -18.43 11.63
N THR A 40 8.23 -17.71 10.54
CA THR A 40 8.95 -17.71 9.27
C THR A 40 9.01 -16.28 8.74
N PHE A 41 10.14 -15.93 8.13
CA PHE A 41 10.34 -14.65 7.46
C PHE A 41 11.04 -14.88 6.13
N GLU A 42 10.45 -14.36 5.04
CA GLU A 42 11.02 -14.46 3.71
C GLU A 42 11.92 -13.23 3.46
N PRO A 43 13.26 -13.43 3.35
CA PRO A 43 14.18 -12.30 3.17
C PRO A 43 14.09 -11.65 1.79
N ASN A 44 13.47 -12.34 0.84
CA ASN A 44 13.22 -11.81 -0.49
C ASN A 44 12.10 -10.78 -0.43
N VAL A 45 12.37 -9.59 -0.95
CA VAL A 45 11.41 -8.49 -0.98
C VAL A 45 10.31 -8.82 -2.00
N LEU A 46 9.04 -8.77 -1.57
CA LEU A 46 7.89 -8.93 -2.45
C LEU A 46 7.74 -7.76 -3.41
N GLY A 47 8.02 -6.56 -2.92
CA GLY A 47 7.98 -5.33 -3.70
C GLY A 47 8.76 -4.22 -3.01
N SER A 48 9.41 -3.37 -3.80
CA SER A 48 10.13 -2.20 -3.31
C SER A 48 9.68 -0.97 -4.08
N GLY A 49 8.95 -0.09 -3.41
CA GLY A 49 8.52 1.21 -3.93
C GLY A 49 9.51 2.32 -3.60
N ALA A 50 9.15 3.56 -3.93
CA ALA A 50 9.98 4.73 -3.66
C ALA A 50 10.15 5.03 -2.15
N ILE A 51 9.20 4.64 -1.32
CA ILE A 51 9.11 5.03 0.09
C ILE A 51 9.39 3.85 1.01
N ALA A 52 8.95 2.65 0.64
CA ALA A 52 8.95 1.47 1.49
C ALA A 52 9.17 0.19 0.70
N GLN A 53 9.51 -0.88 1.39
CA GLN A 53 9.55 -2.24 0.83
C GLN A 53 8.73 -3.20 1.69
N VAL A 54 8.25 -4.27 1.06
CA VAL A 54 7.32 -5.22 1.64
C VAL A 54 7.92 -6.62 1.67
N TYR A 55 7.71 -7.33 2.78
CA TYR A 55 8.12 -8.70 2.98
C TYR A 55 6.92 -9.57 3.35
N ARG A 56 7.02 -10.85 3.05
CA ARG A 56 6.10 -11.87 3.55
C ARG A 56 6.68 -12.52 4.80
N ALA A 57 5.85 -12.62 5.83
CA ALA A 57 6.26 -13.27 7.07
C ALA A 57 5.08 -14.01 7.70
N LYS A 58 5.38 -14.93 8.63
CA LYS A 58 4.37 -15.58 9.48
C LYS A 58 4.62 -15.19 10.91
N LEU A 59 3.68 -14.49 11.52
CA LEU A 59 3.76 -14.11 12.93
C LEU A 59 3.64 -15.34 13.84
N ARG A 60 4.31 -15.27 14.98
CA ARG A 60 4.09 -16.25 16.03
C ARG A 60 2.67 -16.12 16.61
N PRO A 61 1.98 -17.23 16.92
CA PRO A 61 0.59 -17.21 17.37
C PRO A 61 0.33 -16.34 18.60
N ASN A 62 1.30 -16.22 19.49
CA ASN A 62 1.22 -15.39 20.70
C ASN A 62 1.25 -13.88 20.44
N LEU A 63 1.55 -13.47 19.23
CA LEU A 63 1.57 -12.06 18.79
C LEU A 63 0.32 -11.67 17.98
N LEU A 64 -0.54 -12.62 17.66
CA LEU A 64 -1.78 -12.33 16.96
C LEU A 64 -2.82 -11.82 17.97
N PRO A 65 -3.29 -10.56 17.85
CA PRO A 65 -4.29 -10.03 18.77
C PRO A 65 -5.59 -10.84 18.69
N PRO A 66 -6.25 -11.11 19.83
CA PRO A 66 -7.55 -11.79 19.83
C PRO A 66 -8.60 -11.07 18.99
N SER A 67 -8.55 -9.75 18.97
CA SER A 67 -9.41 -8.91 18.13
C SER A 67 -9.23 -9.18 16.64
N TYR A 68 -8.01 -9.43 16.20
CA TYR A 68 -7.68 -9.79 14.82
C TYR A 68 -8.25 -11.18 14.46
N LEU A 69 -8.09 -12.16 15.34
CA LEU A 69 -8.57 -13.52 15.13
C LEU A 69 -10.10 -13.66 15.26
N SER A 70 -10.72 -12.89 16.16
CA SER A 70 -12.17 -12.98 16.44
C SER A 70 -13.03 -12.29 15.38
N THR A 71 -12.47 -11.40 14.60
CA THR A 71 -13.20 -10.69 13.57
C THR A 71 -13.45 -11.62 12.38
N LYS A 72 -14.53 -12.38 12.43
CA LYS A 72 -14.99 -13.16 11.28
C LYS A 72 -15.40 -12.18 10.18
N ARG A 73 -14.74 -12.24 9.05
CA ARG A 73 -15.29 -11.65 7.82
C ARG A 73 -16.62 -12.34 7.60
N LYS A 74 -17.72 -11.59 7.62
CA LYS A 74 -19.01 -12.16 7.19
C LYS A 74 -18.79 -12.59 5.76
N ALA A 75 -18.89 -13.90 5.51
CA ALA A 75 -18.90 -14.45 4.17
C ALA A 75 -19.94 -13.64 3.41
N GLN A 76 -19.50 -12.83 2.46
CA GLN A 76 -20.43 -12.16 1.56
C GLN A 76 -21.12 -13.28 0.79
N PHE A 77 -22.44 -13.24 0.75
CA PHE A 77 -23.23 -14.20 -0.02
C PHE A 77 -22.81 -14.07 -1.48
N MET A 78 -21.90 -14.95 -1.88
CA MET A 78 -21.56 -15.12 -3.28
C MET A 78 -22.73 -15.83 -3.94
N THR A 79 -23.16 -15.31 -5.06
CA THR A 79 -24.12 -16.06 -5.88
C THR A 79 -23.42 -17.31 -6.42
N PRO A 80 -24.13 -18.39 -6.75
CA PRO A 80 -23.52 -19.58 -7.35
C PRO A 80 -22.75 -19.33 -8.66
N LEU A 81 -22.84 -18.11 -9.18
CA LEU A 81 -22.17 -17.61 -10.39
C LEU A 81 -20.88 -16.86 -10.09
N ASP A 82 -20.53 -16.60 -8.81
CA ASP A 82 -19.32 -15.90 -8.47
C ASP A 82 -18.09 -16.82 -8.62
N PRO A 83 -17.16 -16.48 -9.53
CA PRO A 83 -16.02 -17.33 -9.86
C PRO A 83 -14.89 -17.29 -8.82
N PHE A 84 -14.96 -16.38 -7.87
CA PHE A 84 -13.91 -16.18 -6.87
C PHE A 84 -14.28 -16.87 -5.56
N PRO A 85 -13.31 -17.54 -4.90
CA PRO A 85 -13.55 -18.07 -3.57
C PRO A 85 -13.88 -16.93 -2.61
N PRO A 86 -14.77 -17.14 -1.63
CA PRO A 86 -15.04 -16.16 -0.60
C PRO A 86 -13.75 -15.87 0.18
N PRO A 87 -13.53 -14.63 0.62
CA PRO A 87 -12.39 -14.30 1.46
C PRO A 87 -12.40 -15.18 2.71
N ALA A 88 -11.21 -15.57 3.16
CA ALA A 88 -11.07 -16.42 4.33
C ALA A 88 -11.83 -15.86 5.55
N PRO A 89 -12.60 -16.68 6.28
CA PRO A 89 -13.42 -16.20 7.40
C PRO A 89 -12.57 -15.72 8.59
N VAL A 90 -11.34 -16.20 8.67
CA VAL A 90 -10.36 -15.82 9.71
C VAL A 90 -9.08 -15.38 9.02
N PRO A 91 -8.48 -14.27 9.46
CA PRO A 91 -7.20 -13.82 8.93
C PRO A 91 -6.12 -14.88 9.08
N SER A 92 -5.26 -14.97 8.08
CA SER A 92 -4.09 -15.84 8.12
C SER A 92 -3.05 -15.32 9.14
N ALA A 93 -2.24 -16.20 9.70
CA ALA A 93 -1.06 -15.82 10.46
C ALA A 93 0.07 -15.26 9.54
N TYR A 94 -0.09 -15.41 8.21
CA TYR A 94 0.79 -14.75 7.25
C TYR A 94 0.45 -13.28 7.15
N VAL A 95 1.50 -12.47 7.21
CA VAL A 95 1.41 -11.01 7.18
C VAL A 95 2.33 -10.43 6.12
N ALA A 96 1.91 -9.31 5.56
CA ALA A 96 2.78 -8.42 4.81
C ALA A 96 3.39 -7.42 5.80
N VAL A 97 4.71 -7.34 5.75
CA VAL A 97 5.50 -6.46 6.63
C VAL A 97 6.08 -5.36 5.75
N LYS A 98 5.51 -4.16 5.82
CA LYS A 98 5.94 -2.99 5.06
C LYS A 98 6.80 -2.09 5.92
N VAL A 99 8.00 -1.77 5.44
CA VAL A 99 9.00 -1.00 6.19
C VAL A 99 9.47 0.18 5.36
N LEU A 100 9.45 1.37 5.94
CA LEU A 100 9.98 2.58 5.30
C LEU A 100 11.47 2.46 5.01
N HIS A 101 11.90 3.02 3.88
CA HIS A 101 13.32 3.12 3.57
C HIS A 101 14.04 4.05 4.56
N PRO A 102 15.29 3.71 4.94
CA PRO A 102 16.07 4.57 5.80
C PRO A 102 16.29 5.93 5.14
N LYS A 103 16.19 7.01 5.93
CA LYS A 103 16.42 8.39 5.46
C LYS A 103 15.53 8.85 4.30
N VAL A 104 14.40 8.17 4.05
CA VAL A 104 13.48 8.56 2.98
C VAL A 104 12.94 9.99 3.17
N GLU A 105 12.71 10.40 4.41
CA GLU A 105 12.28 11.76 4.72
C GLU A 105 13.30 12.81 4.28
N ASP A 106 14.59 12.58 4.55
CA ASP A 106 15.66 13.50 4.14
C ASP A 106 15.81 13.56 2.62
N MET A 107 15.60 12.43 1.94
CA MET A 107 15.59 12.38 0.46
C MET A 107 14.45 13.22 -0.10
N ILE A 108 13.23 13.02 0.39
CA ILE A 108 12.05 13.79 -0.04
C ILE A 108 12.22 15.28 0.24
N ARG A 109 12.73 15.63 1.42
CA ARG A 109 13.02 17.04 1.79
C ARG A 109 13.97 17.70 0.79
N ARG A 110 15.06 17.02 0.44
CA ARG A 110 16.03 17.51 -0.53
C ARG A 110 15.42 17.65 -1.93
N ASP A 111 14.70 16.65 -2.39
CA ASP A 111 14.10 16.64 -3.72
C ASP A 111 13.02 17.73 -3.85
N LEU A 112 12.19 17.92 -2.83
CA LEU A 112 11.23 19.03 -2.76
C LEU A 112 11.92 20.40 -2.76
N SER A 113 13.06 20.53 -2.11
CA SER A 113 13.84 21.79 -2.12
C SER A 113 14.35 22.11 -3.53
N ILE A 114 14.80 21.10 -4.26
CA ILE A 114 15.21 21.24 -5.66
C ILE A 114 14.01 21.63 -6.53
N MET A 115 12.87 20.94 -6.38
CA MET A 115 11.63 21.25 -7.11
C MET A 115 11.17 22.68 -6.84
N LYS A 116 11.18 23.16 -5.58
CA LYS A 116 10.83 24.53 -5.21
C LYS A 116 11.76 25.56 -5.86
N PHE A 117 13.04 25.25 -5.91
CA PHE A 117 14.01 26.13 -6.60
C PHE A 117 13.65 26.31 -8.08
N PHE A 118 13.40 25.23 -8.80
CA PHE A 118 13.01 25.30 -10.22
C PHE A 118 11.63 25.93 -10.41
N ALA A 119 10.65 25.62 -9.56
CA ALA A 119 9.32 26.24 -9.62
C ALA A 119 9.42 27.76 -9.52
N ARG A 120 10.20 28.29 -8.59
CA ARG A 120 10.44 29.72 -8.44
C ARG A 120 11.14 30.33 -9.64
N ALA A 121 12.17 29.65 -10.17
CA ALA A 121 12.86 30.12 -11.38
C ALA A 121 11.92 30.20 -12.61
N LEU A 122 11.04 29.23 -12.77
CA LEU A 122 10.04 29.19 -13.85
C LEU A 122 8.92 30.22 -13.64
N SER A 123 8.54 30.53 -12.40
CA SER A 123 7.53 31.55 -12.08
C SER A 123 8.00 32.98 -12.44
N MET A 124 9.31 33.19 -12.62
CA MET A 124 9.85 34.47 -13.12
C MET A 124 9.59 34.70 -14.62
N VAL A 125 9.20 33.65 -15.36
CA VAL A 125 8.87 33.77 -16.78
C VAL A 125 7.41 34.21 -16.93
N PRO A 126 7.11 35.39 -17.50
CA PRO A 126 5.76 35.95 -17.51
C PRO A 126 4.71 35.03 -18.17
N SER A 127 5.11 34.25 -19.17
CA SER A 127 4.21 33.30 -19.85
C SER A 127 3.86 32.06 -19.04
N LEU A 128 4.57 31.77 -17.96
CA LEU A 128 4.39 30.59 -17.11
C LEU A 128 3.84 30.92 -15.72
N SER A 129 3.70 32.20 -15.37
CA SER A 129 3.24 32.64 -14.04
C SER A 129 1.84 32.13 -13.68
N TRP A 130 0.97 31.87 -14.66
CA TRP A 130 -0.37 31.33 -14.45
C TRP A 130 -0.39 29.87 -13.95
N LEU A 131 0.70 29.13 -14.10
CA LEU A 131 0.80 27.71 -13.67
C LEU A 131 0.90 27.56 -12.16
N SER A 132 1.17 28.63 -11.39
CA SER A 132 1.27 28.60 -9.93
C SER A 132 2.13 27.45 -9.39
N LEU A 133 3.26 27.17 -10.04
CA LEU A 133 4.12 25.99 -9.78
C LEU A 133 4.59 25.90 -8.33
N ASP A 134 4.78 27.03 -7.66
CA ASP A 134 5.15 27.04 -6.24
C ASP A 134 4.08 26.38 -5.36
N GLN A 135 2.80 26.67 -5.63
CA GLN A 135 1.67 26.10 -4.90
C GLN A 135 1.54 24.59 -5.19
N GLU A 136 1.71 24.20 -6.45
CA GLU A 136 1.66 22.79 -6.84
C GLU A 136 2.77 21.98 -6.17
N VAL A 137 3.99 22.50 -6.05
CA VAL A 137 5.09 21.84 -5.34
C VAL A 137 4.80 21.75 -3.83
N GLU A 138 4.13 22.74 -3.24
CA GLU A 138 3.72 22.68 -1.83
C GLU A 138 2.66 21.62 -1.57
N VAL A 139 1.63 21.56 -2.42
CA VAL A 139 0.60 20.53 -2.35
C VAL A 139 1.21 19.14 -2.52
N PHE A 140 2.05 18.97 -3.54
CA PHE A 140 2.78 17.72 -3.77
C PHE A 140 3.64 17.33 -2.56
N GLY A 141 4.38 18.28 -1.99
CA GLY A 141 5.18 18.06 -0.80
C GLY A 141 4.35 17.59 0.39
N SER A 142 3.20 18.22 0.64
CA SER A 142 2.30 17.81 1.71
C SER A 142 1.76 16.39 1.53
N MET A 143 1.48 16.00 0.28
CA MET A 143 1.06 14.64 -0.07
C MET A 143 2.18 13.63 0.17
N MET A 144 3.41 13.94 -0.25
CA MET A 144 4.58 13.07 -0.06
C MET A 144 4.88 12.86 1.44
N TYR A 145 4.87 13.92 2.24
CA TYR A 145 5.05 13.79 3.70
C TYR A 145 3.93 12.98 4.35
N GLY A 146 2.70 13.11 3.85
CA GLY A 146 1.57 12.30 4.32
C GLY A 146 1.75 10.79 4.10
N GLN A 147 2.58 10.39 3.14
CA GLN A 147 2.90 8.97 2.86
C GLN A 147 4.00 8.41 3.77
N LEU A 148 4.74 9.25 4.48
CA LEU A 148 5.82 8.81 5.36
C LEU A 148 5.33 8.28 6.72
N ASP A 149 4.06 8.38 7.02
CA ASP A 149 3.44 7.82 8.21
C ASP A 149 2.54 6.65 7.83
N LEU A 150 3.04 5.42 7.96
CA LEU A 150 2.31 4.21 7.61
C LEU A 150 1.05 3.98 8.48
N ARG A 151 0.90 4.68 9.62
CA ARG A 151 -0.36 4.69 10.39
C ARG A 151 -1.52 5.27 9.58
N HIS A 152 -1.25 6.18 8.65
CA HIS A 152 -2.27 6.69 7.73
C HIS A 152 -2.80 5.60 6.81
N GLU A 153 -1.90 4.75 6.31
CA GLU A 153 -2.26 3.61 5.47
C GLU A 153 -3.09 2.59 6.26
N ALA A 154 -2.66 2.23 7.47
CA ALA A 154 -3.42 1.35 8.36
C ALA A 154 -4.86 1.87 8.62
N ARG A 155 -4.99 3.16 8.93
CA ARG A 155 -6.32 3.78 9.14
C ARG A 155 -7.17 3.79 7.88
N ASN A 156 -6.56 4.00 6.72
CA ASN A 156 -7.27 3.98 5.45
C ASN A 156 -7.78 2.59 5.12
N LEU A 157 -6.97 1.54 5.30
CA LEU A 157 -7.39 0.14 5.11
C LEU A 157 -8.64 -0.18 5.92
N LYS A 158 -8.66 0.19 7.18
CA LYS A 158 -9.81 0.00 8.05
C LYS A 158 -11.05 0.75 7.57
N ARG A 159 -10.90 2.01 7.16
CA ARG A 159 -12.00 2.81 6.59
C ARG A 159 -12.54 2.21 5.30
N PHE A 160 -11.66 1.69 4.45
CA PHE A 160 -12.07 0.98 3.24
C PHE A 160 -12.89 -0.26 3.59
N GLU A 161 -12.38 -1.10 4.48
CA GLU A 161 -13.12 -2.28 4.92
C GLU A 161 -14.51 -1.93 5.46
N GLU A 162 -14.63 -0.89 6.30
CA GLU A 162 -15.90 -0.42 6.86
C GLU A 162 -16.88 0.06 5.77
N ASN A 163 -16.40 0.86 4.83
CA ASN A 163 -17.24 1.43 3.77
C ASN A 163 -17.70 0.39 2.76
N PHE A 164 -16.87 -0.59 2.45
CA PHE A 164 -17.24 -1.67 1.52
C PHE A 164 -18.11 -2.75 2.16
N LYS A 165 -18.07 -2.92 3.49
CA LYS A 165 -19.01 -3.80 4.23
C LYS A 165 -20.48 -3.47 3.95
N ILE A 166 -20.81 -2.18 3.83
CA ILE A 166 -22.17 -1.71 3.63
C ILE A 166 -22.69 -2.05 2.23
N ARG A 167 -21.83 -2.06 1.23
CA ARG A 167 -22.19 -2.17 -0.18
C ARG A 167 -22.15 -3.58 -0.76
N ARG A 168 -21.80 -4.60 0.04
CA ARG A 168 -21.68 -6.00 -0.42
C ARG A 168 -20.80 -6.18 -1.67
N ALA A 169 -19.81 -5.31 -1.84
CA ALA A 169 -18.89 -5.41 -2.97
C ALA A 169 -18.01 -6.67 -2.83
N ALA A 170 -17.71 -7.33 -3.94
CA ALA A 170 -16.81 -8.49 -4.00
C ALA A 170 -15.34 -8.09 -3.83
N ILE A 171 -15.08 -7.12 -2.95
CA ILE A 171 -13.76 -6.53 -2.71
C ILE A 171 -13.40 -6.73 -1.24
N SER A 172 -12.21 -7.22 -0.99
CA SER A 172 -11.64 -7.34 0.35
C SER A 172 -10.39 -6.49 0.46
N PHE A 173 -10.07 -6.07 1.67
CA PHE A 173 -8.87 -5.32 1.99
C PHE A 173 -8.10 -6.06 3.07
N PRO A 174 -6.75 -6.06 3.02
CA PRO A 174 -5.93 -6.64 4.06
C PRO A 174 -6.17 -5.92 5.39
N ARG A 175 -6.21 -6.66 6.49
CA ARG A 175 -6.42 -6.08 7.80
C ARG A 175 -5.10 -5.66 8.42
N PRO A 176 -4.98 -4.41 8.84
CA PRO A 176 -3.80 -3.98 9.57
C PRO A 176 -3.82 -4.53 11.01
N LEU A 177 -2.66 -4.91 11.52
CA LEU A 177 -2.43 -5.19 12.93
C LEU A 177 -2.02 -3.87 13.61
N GLU A 178 -3.01 -3.17 14.18
CA GLU A 178 -2.84 -1.81 14.70
C GLU A 178 -1.78 -1.75 15.81
N ASP A 179 -1.71 -2.79 16.67
CA ASP A 179 -0.76 -2.86 17.79
C ASP A 179 0.71 -2.85 17.33
N TYR A 180 0.97 -3.24 16.08
CA TYR A 180 2.32 -3.31 15.50
C TYR A 180 2.49 -2.37 14.30
N SER A 181 1.55 -1.44 14.10
CA SER A 181 1.62 -0.46 13.02
C SER A 181 2.04 0.90 13.57
N THR A 182 3.17 1.40 13.07
CA THR A 182 3.77 2.69 13.46
C THR A 182 3.96 3.59 12.24
N ASP A 183 4.59 4.72 12.42
CA ASP A 183 5.00 5.58 11.31
C ASP A 183 5.95 4.86 10.32
N LYS A 184 6.83 3.98 10.83
CA LYS A 184 7.89 3.32 10.04
C LYS A 184 7.59 1.88 9.64
N LEU A 185 6.63 1.24 10.28
CA LEU A 185 6.28 -0.16 10.10
C LEU A 185 4.77 -0.31 9.96
N LEU A 186 4.32 -1.02 8.94
CA LEU A 186 2.95 -1.50 8.81
C LEU A 186 2.97 -3.02 8.73
N VAL A 187 2.21 -3.65 9.61
CA VAL A 187 1.96 -5.08 9.57
C VAL A 187 0.49 -5.29 9.23
N GLU A 188 0.23 -5.98 8.14
CA GLU A 188 -1.12 -6.24 7.64
C GLU A 188 -1.29 -7.69 7.19
N GLU A 189 -2.52 -8.15 7.06
CA GLU A 189 -2.85 -9.47 6.55
C GLU A 189 -2.23 -9.68 5.17
N PHE A 190 -1.58 -10.83 4.97
CA PHE A 190 -1.09 -11.20 3.65
C PHE A 190 -2.22 -11.83 2.83
N GLU A 191 -2.57 -11.20 1.71
CA GLU A 191 -3.52 -11.73 0.74
C GLU A 191 -2.74 -12.46 -0.36
N ASP A 192 -3.00 -13.76 -0.51
CA ASP A 192 -2.39 -14.56 -1.58
C ASP A 192 -3.21 -14.38 -2.86
N ALA A 193 -2.85 -13.40 -3.66
CA ALA A 193 -3.59 -12.99 -4.84
C ALA A 193 -2.70 -12.94 -6.09
N VAL A 194 -3.32 -13.09 -7.26
CA VAL A 194 -2.65 -12.92 -8.54
C VAL A 194 -2.64 -11.44 -8.91
N PRO A 195 -1.49 -10.84 -9.22
CA PRO A 195 -1.41 -9.45 -9.64
C PRO A 195 -2.28 -9.17 -10.87
N MET A 196 -2.96 -8.03 -10.89
CA MET A 196 -3.80 -7.61 -12.01
C MET A 196 -3.02 -7.54 -13.33
N THR A 197 -1.76 -7.14 -13.29
CA THR A 197 -0.86 -7.09 -14.45
C THR A 197 -0.72 -8.45 -15.13
N ALA A 198 -0.57 -9.53 -14.34
CA ALA A 198 -0.49 -10.90 -14.87
C ALA A 198 -1.81 -11.33 -15.52
N PHE A 199 -2.94 -10.86 -14.98
CA PHE A 199 -4.26 -11.12 -15.54
C PHE A 199 -4.48 -10.37 -16.86
N LEU A 200 -4.14 -9.10 -16.92
CA LEU A 200 -4.28 -8.27 -18.12
C LEU A 200 -3.36 -8.72 -19.26
N SER A 201 -2.13 -9.16 -18.95
CA SER A 201 -1.19 -9.65 -19.97
C SER A 201 -1.69 -10.93 -20.66
N ASN A 202 -2.55 -11.70 -20.02
CA ASN A 202 -3.16 -12.91 -20.56
C ASN A 202 -4.51 -12.66 -21.26
N GLY A 203 -4.89 -11.40 -21.52
CA GLY A 203 -6.11 -11.02 -22.22
C GLY A 203 -7.39 -11.13 -21.40
N GLY A 204 -7.29 -11.03 -20.06
CA GLY A 204 -8.44 -10.90 -19.13
C GLY A 204 -9.36 -12.11 -19.00
N GLY A 205 -9.50 -12.93 -20.02
CA GLY A 205 -10.29 -14.14 -20.02
C GLY A 205 -11.78 -13.94 -19.68
N ARG A 206 -12.46 -15.02 -19.25
CA ARG A 206 -13.91 -15.02 -18.94
C ARG A 206 -14.33 -14.09 -17.79
N TYR A 207 -13.39 -13.65 -16.98
CA TYR A 207 -13.64 -12.81 -15.79
C TYR A 207 -13.43 -11.33 -16.03
N GLU A 208 -12.98 -10.92 -17.22
CA GLU A 208 -12.65 -9.55 -17.56
C GLU A 208 -13.75 -8.55 -17.20
N ARG A 209 -14.99 -8.84 -17.59
CA ARG A 209 -16.15 -7.98 -17.31
C ARG A 209 -16.42 -7.86 -15.80
N GLN A 210 -16.30 -8.95 -15.04
CA GLN A 210 -16.56 -8.97 -13.60
C GLN A 210 -15.51 -8.17 -12.85
N ILE A 211 -14.23 -8.35 -13.20
CA ILE A 211 -13.12 -7.59 -12.62
C ILE A 211 -13.23 -6.11 -12.97
N ALA A 212 -13.54 -5.79 -14.23
CA ALA A 212 -13.75 -4.41 -14.65
C ALA A 212 -14.92 -3.74 -13.91
N THR A 213 -16.03 -4.46 -13.72
CA THR A 213 -17.18 -3.96 -12.96
C THR A 213 -16.82 -3.75 -11.49
N ALA A 214 -16.18 -4.74 -10.86
CA ALA A 214 -15.73 -4.61 -9.46
C ALA A 214 -14.74 -3.45 -9.28
N GLY A 215 -13.78 -3.31 -10.19
CA GLY A 215 -12.83 -2.21 -10.18
C GLY A 215 -13.51 -0.84 -10.37
N LEU A 216 -14.48 -0.73 -11.28
CA LEU A 216 -15.25 0.49 -11.48
C LEU A 216 -16.08 0.84 -10.24
N ASP A 217 -16.76 -0.14 -9.66
CA ASP A 217 -17.53 0.03 -8.42
C ASP A 217 -16.63 0.51 -7.27
N ALA A 218 -15.45 -0.11 -7.13
CA ALA A 218 -14.45 0.33 -6.16
C ALA A 218 -14.05 1.78 -6.39
N PHE A 219 -13.73 2.12 -7.63
CA PHE A 219 -13.32 3.48 -8.00
C PHE A 219 -14.41 4.51 -7.74
N LEU A 220 -15.68 4.22 -8.03
CA LEU A 220 -16.81 5.11 -7.78
C LEU A 220 -17.12 5.27 -6.29
N VAL A 221 -16.77 4.29 -5.45
CA VAL A 221 -16.92 4.38 -3.99
C VAL A 221 -15.81 5.21 -3.37
N CYS A 222 -14.59 5.13 -3.90
CA CYS A 222 -13.43 5.85 -3.39
C CYS A 222 -13.58 7.39 -3.31
N PRO A 223 -14.16 8.12 -4.28
CA PRO A 223 -14.32 9.57 -4.20
C PRO A 223 -15.29 10.05 -3.12
N SER A 224 -16.25 9.19 -2.73
CA SER A 224 -17.16 9.48 -1.60
C SER A 224 -16.43 9.48 -0.25
N ILE A 225 -15.24 8.95 -0.23
CA ILE A 225 -14.34 8.92 0.91
C ILE A 225 -13.24 9.92 0.56
N ARG A 226 -13.10 11.01 1.30
CA ARG A 226 -11.99 11.98 1.16
C ARG A 226 -10.65 11.28 1.40
N ILE A 227 -10.24 10.44 0.44
CA ILE A 227 -8.98 9.70 0.50
C ILE A 227 -7.96 10.52 -0.27
N ARG A 228 -7.05 11.09 0.49
CA ARG A 228 -5.80 11.59 -0.07
C ARG A 228 -5.07 10.40 -0.73
N SER A 229 -4.75 10.58 -1.97
CA SER A 229 -4.29 9.71 -3.05
C SER A 229 -3.11 8.74 -2.82
N SER A 230 -2.89 8.20 -1.64
CA SER A 230 -1.73 7.32 -1.42
C SER A 230 -1.94 5.84 -1.78
N PHE A 231 -3.15 5.46 -2.21
CA PHE A 231 -3.50 4.04 -2.35
C PHE A 231 -3.28 3.42 -3.72
N LEU A 232 -3.21 4.22 -4.77
CA LEU A 232 -3.12 3.68 -6.14
C LEU A 232 -1.74 3.15 -6.52
N THR A 233 -0.73 3.35 -5.69
CA THR A 233 0.66 2.99 -6.03
C THR A 233 1.11 1.63 -5.49
N THR A 234 0.35 1.00 -4.61
CA THR A 234 0.83 -0.22 -3.92
C THR A 234 0.20 -1.52 -4.42
N TYR A 235 -0.96 -1.47 -5.12
CA TYR A 235 -1.70 -2.66 -5.53
C TYR A 235 -2.06 -2.74 -7.02
N PHE A 236 -1.48 -1.85 -7.87
CA PHE A 236 -1.61 -1.93 -9.33
C PHE A 236 -0.28 -2.14 -10.02
#